data_b30b1d5b1971a7830a52b3ad0f782130
#
_entry.id   b30b1d5b1971a7830a52b3ad0f782130
#
_cell.length_a   1.000
_cell.length_b   1.000
_cell.length_c   1.000
_cell.angle_alpha   90.00
_cell.angle_beta   90.00
_cell.angle_gamma   90.00
#
_symmetry.space_group_name_H-M   'P 1'
#
loop_
_entity.id
_entity.type
_entity.pdbx_description
1 polymer ?
#
loop_
_entity_poly.entity_id
_entity_poly.type
_entity_poly.pdbx_seq_one_letter_code
_entity_poly.pdbx_strand_id
1 'polypeptide(L)'
;MKDLYWLRHRAIPKNRAYVDALLSKVGLSLNRPLGIIAANKGLSLNDCFWVDAEGSGDTFKKVNLYDNRFSQVLAAIAFTGYGSSIRTSLASCPEFSTNGMLPKCWRRQNGKIYLYKGGTSGFSYFGFEPYSELYAYQVAQVMGVNAIRYTLTKDLKKTLCSKCELFTSKEYSYIPIGQLVSKGGMKAIFAYYQTLGQNFVDALEDMLVFDAIICNTDRHYGNFGVLVDNKTNTIAAPAPLFDHGNSLFSLGGTDLWDNQKAFDEYARTLLPLAYSSEYGSNPK
;
A
#
# COMPACT_ATOMS: atom_id res chain seq x y z
N MET A 1 13.80 8.35 -19.86
CA MET A 1 14.07 8.41 -18.40
C MET A 1 12.86 8.09 -17.52
N LYS A 2 11.61 8.42 -17.93
CA LYS A 2 10.37 8.06 -17.17
C LYS A 2 10.15 6.54 -17.11
N ASP A 3 10.50 5.81 -18.15
CA ASP A 3 10.30 4.34 -18.22
C ASP A 3 11.15 3.56 -17.22
N LEU A 4 12.37 4.03 -16.91
CA LEU A 4 13.23 3.43 -15.90
C LEU A 4 12.70 3.65 -14.46
N TYR A 5 12.03 4.78 -14.22
CA TYR A 5 11.39 5.05 -12.93
C TYR A 5 10.23 4.08 -12.68
N TRP A 6 9.35 3.89 -13.66
CA TRP A 6 8.25 2.94 -13.59
C TRP A 6 8.74 1.51 -13.30
N LEU A 7 9.75 1.04 -14.02
CA LEU A 7 10.34 -0.29 -13.81
C LEU A 7 10.88 -0.50 -12.40
N ARG A 8 11.54 0.50 -11.81
CA ARG A 8 12.09 0.40 -10.44
C ARG A 8 11.02 0.14 -9.37
N HIS A 9 9.78 0.57 -9.62
CA HIS A 9 8.66 0.40 -8.69
C HIS A 9 7.83 -0.87 -8.99
N ARG A 10 8.34 -1.76 -9.86
CA ARG A 10 7.69 -3.03 -10.24
C ARG A 10 8.29 -4.26 -9.57
N ALA A 11 9.19 -4.07 -8.64
CA ALA A 11 9.74 -5.13 -7.83
C ALA A 11 9.41 -4.89 -6.34
N ILE A 12 9.20 -5.96 -5.62
CA ILE A 12 8.94 -5.94 -4.19
C ILE A 12 10.09 -5.23 -3.44
N PRO A 13 9.80 -4.36 -2.44
CA PRO A 13 10.82 -3.66 -1.67
C PRO A 13 11.71 -4.62 -0.87
N LYS A 14 13.00 -4.26 -0.74
CA LYS A 14 13.98 -5.08 0.00
C LYS A 14 13.67 -5.25 1.48
N ASN A 15 13.05 -4.25 2.09
CA ASN A 15 12.68 -4.22 3.51
C ASN A 15 11.30 -4.83 3.80
N ARG A 16 10.66 -5.45 2.79
CA ARG A 16 9.39 -6.14 2.96
C ARG A 16 9.56 -7.37 3.86
N ALA A 17 8.64 -7.56 4.80
CA ALA A 17 8.58 -8.78 5.60
C ALA A 17 8.53 -10.03 4.71
N TYR A 18 9.33 -11.03 5.06
CA TYR A 18 9.41 -12.35 4.40
C TYR A 18 9.78 -12.33 2.91
N VAL A 19 10.37 -11.24 2.41
CA VAL A 19 10.71 -11.09 0.99
C VAL A 19 11.68 -12.19 0.51
N ASP A 20 12.69 -12.53 1.30
CA ASP A 20 13.66 -13.58 0.93
C ASP A 20 13.01 -14.95 0.86
N ALA A 21 12.13 -15.27 1.82
CA ALA A 21 11.37 -16.51 1.80
C ALA A 21 10.44 -16.61 0.58
N LEU A 22 9.80 -15.49 0.20
CA LEU A 22 8.94 -15.39 -0.97
C LEU A 22 9.72 -15.59 -2.27
N LEU A 23 10.82 -14.88 -2.45
CA LEU A 23 11.59 -14.89 -3.70
C LEU A 23 12.35 -16.21 -3.87
N SER A 24 12.97 -16.73 -2.82
CA SER A 24 13.69 -18.01 -2.88
C SER A 24 12.79 -19.18 -3.27
N LYS A 25 11.49 -19.09 -2.90
CA LYS A 25 10.49 -20.10 -3.24
C LYS A 25 10.32 -20.33 -4.74
N VAL A 26 10.51 -19.29 -5.52
CA VAL A 26 10.39 -19.29 -6.99
C VAL A 26 11.74 -19.16 -7.69
N GLY A 27 12.84 -19.22 -6.96
CA GLY A 27 14.18 -19.13 -7.53
C GLY A 27 14.62 -17.71 -7.91
N LEU A 28 13.95 -16.69 -7.36
CA LEU A 28 14.27 -15.28 -7.54
C LEU A 28 15.11 -14.73 -6.39
N SER A 29 15.71 -13.55 -6.60
CA SER A 29 16.55 -12.87 -5.62
C SER A 29 16.39 -11.36 -5.71
N LEU A 30 16.46 -10.68 -4.55
CA LEU A 30 16.48 -9.21 -4.43
C LEU A 30 17.66 -8.56 -5.18
N ASN A 31 18.76 -9.30 -5.36
CA ASN A 31 19.92 -8.82 -6.08
C ASN A 31 19.70 -8.77 -7.61
N ARG A 32 18.58 -9.31 -8.09
CA ARG A 32 18.22 -9.34 -9.50
C ARG A 32 16.80 -8.80 -9.72
N PRO A 33 16.53 -7.50 -9.49
CA PRO A 33 15.19 -6.92 -9.60
C PRO A 33 14.57 -7.09 -10.99
N LEU A 34 15.37 -7.03 -12.06
CA LEU A 34 14.89 -7.30 -13.41
C LEU A 34 14.35 -8.74 -13.57
N GLY A 35 14.93 -9.70 -12.84
CA GLY A 35 14.41 -11.08 -12.81
C GLY A 35 13.04 -11.16 -12.17
N ILE A 36 12.79 -10.37 -11.11
CA ILE A 36 11.47 -10.29 -10.46
C ILE A 36 10.45 -9.66 -11.42
N ILE A 37 10.84 -8.57 -12.07
CA ILE A 37 9.99 -7.87 -13.05
C ILE A 37 9.67 -8.79 -14.24
N ALA A 38 10.66 -9.48 -14.79
CA ALA A 38 10.45 -10.41 -15.90
C ALA A 38 9.51 -11.57 -15.51
N ALA A 39 9.69 -12.13 -14.31
CA ALA A 39 8.88 -13.22 -13.79
C ALA A 39 7.41 -12.81 -13.59
N ASN A 40 7.17 -11.59 -13.08
CA ASN A 40 5.84 -11.04 -12.85
C ASN A 40 5.33 -10.19 -14.03
N LYS A 41 6.08 -10.10 -15.13
CA LYS A 41 5.76 -9.23 -16.30
C LYS A 41 5.52 -7.78 -15.92
N GLY A 42 6.13 -7.29 -14.85
CA GLY A 42 5.89 -5.96 -14.30
C GLY A 42 4.45 -5.69 -13.85
N LEU A 43 3.61 -6.70 -13.71
CA LEU A 43 2.21 -6.58 -13.32
C LEU A 43 2.06 -6.05 -11.89
N SER A 44 1.05 -5.21 -11.69
CA SER A 44 0.65 -4.67 -10.39
C SER A 44 -0.87 -4.58 -10.31
N LEU A 45 -1.40 -4.55 -9.08
CA LEU A 45 -2.80 -4.21 -8.83
C LEU A 45 -3.03 -2.69 -8.74
N ASN A 46 -2.02 -1.86 -8.99
CA ASN A 46 -2.20 -0.40 -9.04
C ASN A 46 -2.64 0.10 -10.41
N ASP A 47 -2.36 -0.66 -11.47
CA ASP A 47 -2.64 -0.24 -12.86
C ASP A 47 -2.70 -1.44 -13.84
N CYS A 48 -2.89 -1.14 -15.13
CA CYS A 48 -2.97 -2.12 -16.21
C CYS A 48 -1.71 -2.20 -17.08
N PHE A 49 -0.61 -1.54 -16.69
CA PHE A 49 0.65 -1.62 -17.42
C PHE A 49 1.40 -2.91 -17.11
N TRP A 50 2.06 -3.46 -18.15
CA TRP A 50 2.83 -4.69 -18.02
C TRP A 50 3.97 -4.73 -19.05
N VAL A 51 4.91 -5.65 -18.86
CA VAL A 51 6.03 -5.87 -19.79
C VAL A 51 5.75 -7.16 -20.55
N ASP A 52 5.72 -7.04 -21.87
CA ASP A 52 5.65 -8.19 -22.75
C ASP A 52 7.06 -8.53 -23.28
N ALA A 53 7.42 -9.81 -23.24
CA ALA A 53 8.64 -10.28 -23.90
C ALA A 53 8.33 -10.51 -25.39
N GLU A 54 9.18 -10.01 -26.26
CA GLU A 54 9.05 -10.18 -27.71
C GLU A 54 8.82 -11.66 -28.04
N GLY A 55 7.79 -11.94 -28.82
CA GLY A 55 7.43 -13.29 -29.24
C GLY A 55 6.76 -14.16 -28.16
N SER A 56 6.37 -13.61 -26.98
CA SER A 56 5.74 -14.39 -25.91
C SER A 56 4.37 -14.95 -26.27
N GLY A 57 3.63 -14.29 -27.15
CA GLY A 57 2.23 -14.62 -27.49
C GLY A 57 1.25 -14.38 -26.35
N ASP A 58 1.67 -13.65 -25.32
CA ASP A 58 0.82 -13.26 -24.19
C ASP A 58 -0.12 -12.11 -24.57
N THR A 59 -1.19 -11.99 -23.84
CA THR A 59 -2.11 -10.86 -23.93
C THR A 59 -2.47 -10.42 -22.51
N PHE A 60 -2.79 -9.14 -22.31
CA PHE A 60 -3.19 -8.63 -21.00
C PHE A 60 -4.32 -9.48 -20.38
N LYS A 61 -5.29 -9.91 -21.17
CA LYS A 61 -6.39 -10.78 -20.72
C LYS A 61 -5.88 -12.09 -20.10
N LYS A 62 -4.80 -12.68 -20.63
CA LYS A 62 -4.24 -13.94 -20.10
C LYS A 62 -3.41 -13.76 -18.84
N VAL A 63 -2.75 -12.58 -18.68
CA VAL A 63 -1.74 -12.41 -17.64
C VAL A 63 -2.15 -11.46 -16.50
N ASN A 64 -3.15 -10.59 -16.71
CA ASN A 64 -3.50 -9.55 -15.75
C ASN A 64 -3.88 -10.11 -14.37
N LEU A 65 -3.64 -9.32 -13.32
CA LEU A 65 -3.93 -9.70 -11.93
C LEU A 65 -5.40 -9.47 -11.53
N TYR A 66 -6.18 -8.76 -12.33
CA TYR A 66 -7.58 -8.47 -12.01
C TYR A 66 -8.51 -9.66 -12.30
N ASP A 67 -8.26 -10.43 -13.35
CA ASP A 67 -9.12 -11.56 -13.77
C ASP A 67 -8.53 -12.92 -13.36
N ASN A 68 -7.21 -13.02 -13.26
CA ASN A 68 -6.52 -14.29 -13.08
C ASN A 68 -6.34 -14.66 -11.59
N ARG A 69 -6.19 -15.94 -11.32
CA ARG A 69 -6.02 -16.47 -9.95
C ARG A 69 -4.64 -16.15 -9.39
N PHE A 70 -4.59 -15.88 -8.10
CA PHE A 70 -3.34 -15.72 -7.35
C PHE A 70 -2.86 -17.06 -6.79
N SER A 71 -1.54 -17.19 -6.62
CA SER A 71 -0.95 -18.32 -5.93
C SER A 71 -1.24 -18.26 -4.43
N GLN A 72 -2.04 -19.20 -3.92
CA GLN A 72 -2.32 -19.30 -2.48
C GLN A 72 -1.05 -19.59 -1.66
N VAL A 73 -0.11 -20.34 -2.24
CA VAL A 73 1.18 -20.65 -1.60
C VAL A 73 2.03 -19.41 -1.46
N LEU A 74 2.16 -18.61 -2.51
CA LEU A 74 2.95 -17.37 -2.47
C LEU A 74 2.30 -16.33 -1.53
N ALA A 75 0.98 -16.20 -1.55
CA ALA A 75 0.25 -15.36 -0.62
C ALA A 75 0.49 -15.77 0.85
N ALA A 76 0.47 -17.08 1.14
CA ALA A 76 0.76 -17.57 2.49
C ALA A 76 2.20 -17.26 2.94
N ILE A 77 3.19 -17.44 2.06
CA ILE A 77 4.59 -17.11 2.36
C ILE A 77 4.76 -15.61 2.57
N ALA A 78 4.20 -14.78 1.70
CA ALA A 78 4.29 -13.33 1.80
C ALA A 78 3.69 -12.76 3.10
N PHE A 79 2.72 -13.48 3.68
CA PHE A 79 2.08 -13.07 4.94
C PHE A 79 2.72 -13.69 6.18
N THR A 80 3.19 -14.94 6.12
CA THR A 80 3.60 -15.70 7.30
C THR A 80 5.08 -16.06 7.35
N GLY A 81 5.80 -15.89 6.24
CA GLY A 81 7.17 -16.38 6.07
C GLY A 81 7.28 -17.92 5.88
N TYR A 82 6.16 -18.64 6.00
CA TYR A 82 6.16 -20.11 5.95
C TYR A 82 5.37 -20.62 4.75
N GLY A 83 5.90 -21.62 4.10
CA GLY A 83 5.26 -22.31 2.98
C GLY A 83 5.68 -23.77 2.91
N SER A 84 5.00 -24.54 2.04
CA SER A 84 5.40 -25.90 1.71
C SER A 84 6.86 -25.95 1.25
N SER A 85 7.59 -27.02 1.57
CA SER A 85 8.93 -27.29 1.04
C SER A 85 8.99 -27.47 -0.48
N ILE A 86 7.86 -27.76 -1.10
CA ILE A 86 7.75 -27.99 -2.54
C ILE A 86 7.92 -26.65 -3.28
N ARG A 87 8.82 -26.60 -4.27
CA ARG A 87 8.95 -25.46 -5.17
C ARG A 87 7.63 -25.25 -5.93
N THR A 88 7.18 -24.03 -5.97
CA THR A 88 6.01 -23.63 -6.76
C THR A 88 6.48 -23.14 -8.13
N SER A 89 5.72 -23.45 -9.19
CA SER A 89 5.97 -22.85 -10.51
C SER A 89 5.88 -21.34 -10.44
N LEU A 90 6.71 -20.68 -11.26
CA LEU A 90 6.69 -19.24 -11.42
C LEU A 90 5.34 -18.84 -12.01
N ALA A 91 4.49 -18.23 -11.21
CA ALA A 91 3.21 -17.67 -11.66
C ALA A 91 3.18 -16.19 -11.31
N SER A 92 2.59 -15.37 -12.16
CA SER A 92 2.35 -13.96 -11.84
C SER A 92 1.59 -13.84 -10.53
N CYS A 93 2.08 -12.95 -9.66
CA CYS A 93 1.59 -12.86 -8.29
C CYS A 93 1.67 -11.39 -7.83
N PRO A 94 0.60 -10.81 -7.30
CA PRO A 94 0.60 -9.41 -6.89
C PRO A 94 1.63 -9.10 -5.80
N GLU A 95 2.03 -10.08 -4.99
CA GLU A 95 3.02 -9.93 -3.94
C GLU A 95 4.38 -9.44 -4.46
N PHE A 96 4.75 -9.77 -5.71
CA PHE A 96 6.03 -9.37 -6.31
C PHE A 96 6.17 -7.87 -6.62
N SER A 97 5.06 -7.13 -6.63
CA SER A 97 5.02 -5.69 -6.89
C SER A 97 4.31 -4.89 -5.79
N THR A 98 3.92 -5.55 -4.69
CA THR A 98 3.21 -4.88 -3.59
C THR A 98 4.18 -4.16 -2.67
N ASN A 99 3.97 -2.86 -2.48
CA ASN A 99 4.79 -2.00 -1.62
C ASN A 99 4.50 -2.17 -0.12
N GLY A 100 5.37 -1.56 0.70
CA GLY A 100 5.27 -1.47 2.16
C GLY A 100 5.97 -2.61 2.89
N MET A 101 6.31 -2.40 4.15
CA MET A 101 7.20 -3.26 4.94
C MET A 101 6.47 -4.41 5.67
N LEU A 102 5.24 -4.17 6.14
CA LEU A 102 4.50 -5.13 6.97
C LEU A 102 4.14 -6.41 6.22
N PRO A 103 3.92 -7.53 6.92
CA PRO A 103 3.36 -8.74 6.35
C PRO A 103 2.04 -8.44 5.67
N LYS A 104 1.90 -8.78 4.40
CA LYS A 104 0.65 -8.57 3.65
C LYS A 104 0.53 -9.52 2.47
N CYS A 105 -0.70 -9.84 2.10
CA CYS A 105 -0.97 -10.64 0.91
C CYS A 105 -2.32 -10.29 0.30
N TRP A 106 -2.46 -10.61 -0.97
CA TRP A 106 -3.69 -10.44 -1.71
C TRP A 106 -4.46 -11.76 -1.82
N ARG A 107 -5.76 -11.68 -1.69
CA ARG A 107 -6.66 -12.84 -1.82
C ARG A 107 -7.92 -12.49 -2.57
N ARG A 108 -8.45 -13.48 -3.31
CA ARG A 108 -9.77 -13.40 -3.91
C ARG A 108 -10.80 -14.07 -3.02
N GLN A 109 -11.91 -13.38 -2.78
CA GLN A 109 -13.07 -13.88 -2.06
C GLN A 109 -14.33 -13.36 -2.74
N ASN A 110 -15.25 -14.27 -3.10
CA ASN A 110 -16.55 -13.92 -3.71
C ASN A 110 -16.44 -12.94 -4.90
N GLY A 111 -15.48 -13.18 -5.79
CA GLY A 111 -15.24 -12.35 -6.97
C GLY A 111 -14.48 -11.05 -6.73
N LYS A 112 -14.24 -10.67 -5.49
CA LYS A 112 -13.51 -9.46 -5.10
C LYS A 112 -12.07 -9.76 -4.69
N ILE A 113 -11.20 -8.75 -4.78
CA ILE A 113 -9.79 -8.82 -4.39
C ILE A 113 -9.62 -8.04 -3.09
N TYR A 114 -8.95 -8.66 -2.12
CA TYR A 114 -8.71 -8.07 -0.81
C TYR A 114 -7.23 -8.11 -0.45
N LEU A 115 -6.75 -7.00 0.12
CA LEU A 115 -5.46 -6.94 0.79
C LEU A 115 -5.64 -7.31 2.26
N TYR A 116 -4.82 -8.23 2.73
CA TYR A 116 -4.66 -8.58 4.14
C TYR A 116 -3.35 -7.99 4.63
N LYS A 117 -3.37 -7.22 5.72
CA LYS A 117 -2.19 -6.59 6.33
C LYS A 117 -2.06 -7.03 7.78
N GLY A 118 -0.92 -7.62 8.14
CA GLY A 118 -0.55 -7.89 9.52
C GLY A 118 0.04 -6.66 10.19
N GLY A 119 0.23 -6.75 11.48
CA GLY A 119 0.96 -5.76 12.26
C GLY A 119 2.45 -6.12 12.37
N THR A 120 3.22 -5.24 12.99
CA THR A 120 4.60 -5.45 13.39
C THR A 120 4.69 -6.62 14.36
N SER A 121 5.74 -7.44 14.26
CA SER A 121 5.98 -8.58 15.14
C SER A 121 7.37 -8.49 15.77
N GLY A 122 7.54 -9.14 16.93
CA GLY A 122 8.84 -9.26 17.60
C GLY A 122 8.97 -8.51 18.92
N PHE A 123 7.99 -7.68 19.29
CA PHE A 123 7.96 -6.98 20.58
C PHE A 123 6.56 -7.10 21.21
N SER A 124 6.48 -7.10 22.53
CA SER A 124 5.22 -7.32 23.26
C SER A 124 4.17 -6.21 23.11
N TYR A 125 4.58 -5.04 22.67
CA TYR A 125 3.75 -3.82 22.53
C TYR A 125 3.61 -3.32 21.09
N PHE A 126 3.91 -4.16 20.10
CA PHE A 126 3.71 -3.86 18.68
C PHE A 126 2.58 -4.72 18.09
N GLY A 127 2.14 -4.37 16.89
CA GLY A 127 1.14 -5.14 16.16
C GLY A 127 -0.25 -4.55 16.18
N PHE A 128 -0.40 -3.29 16.61
CA PHE A 128 -1.69 -2.59 16.69
C PHE A 128 -2.11 -1.94 15.35
N GLU A 129 -1.26 -1.98 14.32
CA GLU A 129 -1.56 -1.40 13.01
C GLU A 129 -2.90 -1.88 12.41
N PRO A 130 -3.31 -3.16 12.54
CA PRO A 130 -4.63 -3.59 12.07
C PRO A 130 -5.80 -2.88 12.76
N TYR A 131 -5.67 -2.57 14.05
CA TYR A 131 -6.67 -1.81 14.79
C TYR A 131 -6.68 -0.34 14.36
N SER A 132 -5.49 0.24 14.17
CA SER A 132 -5.34 1.61 13.68
C SER A 132 -6.04 1.79 12.33
N GLU A 133 -5.86 0.86 11.39
CA GLU A 133 -6.57 0.86 10.09
C GLU A 133 -8.09 0.85 10.27
N LEU A 134 -8.63 0.00 11.16
CA LEU A 134 -10.07 -0.07 11.41
C LEU A 134 -10.61 1.21 12.03
N TYR A 135 -9.98 1.69 13.11
CA TYR A 135 -10.48 2.85 13.84
C TYR A 135 -10.32 4.14 13.04
N ALA A 136 -9.22 4.30 12.31
CA ALA A 136 -9.05 5.41 11.38
C ALA A 136 -10.16 5.43 10.31
N TYR A 137 -10.51 4.26 9.75
CA TYR A 137 -11.65 4.17 8.84
C TYR A 137 -12.97 4.60 9.51
N GLN A 138 -13.23 4.22 10.78
CA GLN A 138 -14.44 4.66 11.49
C GLN A 138 -14.47 6.17 11.70
N VAL A 139 -13.33 6.80 12.02
CA VAL A 139 -13.19 8.26 12.10
C VAL A 139 -13.49 8.89 10.75
N ALA A 140 -12.89 8.37 9.67
CA ALA A 140 -13.14 8.85 8.31
C ALA A 140 -14.63 8.82 7.94
N GLN A 141 -15.36 7.76 8.33
CA GLN A 141 -16.80 7.66 8.10
C GLN A 141 -17.59 8.76 8.82
N VAL A 142 -17.25 9.05 10.08
CA VAL A 142 -17.91 10.11 10.86
C VAL A 142 -17.62 11.49 10.26
N MET A 143 -16.40 11.70 9.75
CA MET A 143 -16.01 12.95 9.10
C MET A 143 -16.54 13.08 7.67
N GLY A 144 -17.07 12.03 7.06
CA GLY A 144 -17.48 12.03 5.66
C GLY A 144 -16.32 12.00 4.66
N VAL A 145 -15.12 11.64 5.12
CA VAL A 145 -13.91 11.56 4.28
C VAL A 145 -13.91 10.28 3.47
N ASN A 146 -13.53 10.37 2.19
CA ASN A 146 -13.46 9.23 1.28
C ASN A 146 -12.22 8.36 1.60
N ALA A 147 -12.41 7.32 2.40
CA ALA A 147 -11.36 6.38 2.80
C ALA A 147 -11.77 4.93 2.53
N ILE A 148 -10.77 4.07 2.31
CA ILE A 148 -10.99 2.64 2.09
C ILE A 148 -11.54 2.00 3.37
N ARG A 149 -12.56 1.15 3.20
CA ARG A 149 -13.14 0.38 4.30
C ARG A 149 -12.18 -0.71 4.78
N TYR A 150 -11.80 -0.65 6.04
CA TYR A 150 -11.07 -1.70 6.72
C TYR A 150 -11.95 -2.51 7.66
N THR A 151 -11.64 -3.79 7.78
CA THR A 151 -12.24 -4.71 8.76
C THR A 151 -11.15 -5.54 9.40
N LEU A 152 -11.36 -5.98 10.64
CA LEU A 152 -10.48 -6.96 11.28
C LEU A 152 -10.85 -8.37 10.87
N THR A 153 -9.83 -9.20 10.71
CA THR A 153 -9.98 -10.63 10.44
C THR A 153 -8.78 -11.41 11.00
N LYS A 154 -8.80 -12.71 10.85
CA LYS A 154 -7.65 -13.56 11.17
C LYS A 154 -7.12 -14.20 9.90
N ASP A 155 -5.80 -14.30 9.80
CA ASP A 155 -5.12 -15.01 8.72
C ASP A 155 -5.22 -16.54 8.88
N LEU A 156 -4.51 -17.29 8.01
CA LEU A 156 -4.42 -18.75 8.06
C LEU A 156 -3.82 -19.30 9.36
N LYS A 157 -3.01 -18.51 10.07
CA LYS A 157 -2.41 -18.85 11.38
C LYS A 157 -3.22 -18.30 12.55
N LYS A 158 -4.44 -17.82 12.32
CA LYS A 158 -5.28 -17.14 13.30
C LYS A 158 -4.67 -15.86 13.88
N THR A 159 -3.65 -15.30 13.23
CA THR A 159 -3.07 -14.00 13.57
C THR A 159 -4.02 -12.89 13.14
N LEU A 160 -4.21 -11.91 14.00
CA LEU A 160 -5.04 -10.74 13.71
C LEU A 160 -4.43 -9.94 12.55
N CYS A 161 -5.27 -9.49 11.64
CA CYS A 161 -4.89 -8.62 10.53
C CYS A 161 -6.05 -7.70 10.12
N SER A 162 -5.73 -6.61 9.47
CA SER A 162 -6.71 -5.79 8.76
C SER A 162 -6.93 -6.34 7.36
N LYS A 163 -8.13 -6.08 6.83
CA LYS A 163 -8.55 -6.48 5.50
C LYS A 163 -9.27 -5.32 4.84
N CYS A 164 -8.87 -4.97 3.62
CA CYS A 164 -9.57 -3.99 2.79
C CYS A 164 -9.76 -4.51 1.36
N GLU A 165 -10.79 -4.02 0.69
CA GLU A 165 -11.05 -4.32 -0.72
C GLU A 165 -10.12 -3.52 -1.61
N LEU A 166 -9.70 -4.08 -2.74
CA LEU A 166 -8.95 -3.38 -3.78
C LEU A 166 -9.81 -2.26 -4.36
N PHE A 167 -9.26 -1.05 -4.45
CA PHE A 167 -9.96 0.13 -4.96
C PHE A 167 -9.64 0.46 -6.43
N THR A 168 -8.64 -0.19 -6.99
CA THR A 168 -8.30 -0.11 -8.42
C THR A 168 -9.02 -1.21 -9.20
N SER A 169 -9.07 -1.06 -10.51
CA SER A 169 -9.71 -2.02 -11.41
C SER A 169 -9.05 -2.00 -12.80
N LYS A 170 -9.62 -2.72 -13.75
CA LYS A 170 -9.20 -2.59 -15.16
C LYS A 170 -9.62 -1.26 -15.77
N GLU A 171 -10.62 -0.62 -15.18
CA GLU A 171 -11.13 0.68 -15.59
C GLU A 171 -10.35 1.84 -14.95
N TYR A 172 -9.88 1.67 -13.71
CA TYR A 172 -9.24 2.72 -12.95
C TYR A 172 -7.91 2.28 -12.35
N SER A 173 -6.86 3.01 -12.70
CA SER A 173 -5.50 2.90 -12.14
C SER A 173 -5.28 3.91 -11.04
N TYR A 174 -4.42 3.58 -10.08
CA TYR A 174 -3.94 4.49 -9.04
C TYR A 174 -2.56 5.05 -9.40
N ILE A 175 -2.42 6.38 -9.38
CA ILE A 175 -1.13 7.05 -9.51
C ILE A 175 -0.84 7.83 -8.23
N PRO A 176 0.21 7.46 -7.47
CA PRO A 176 0.67 8.21 -6.31
C PRO A 176 1.05 9.63 -6.68
N ILE A 177 0.79 10.60 -5.80
CA ILE A 177 1.10 12.00 -6.08
C ILE A 177 2.60 12.24 -6.32
N GLY A 178 3.48 11.46 -5.69
CA GLY A 178 4.92 11.54 -5.90
C GLY A 178 5.39 11.22 -7.31
N GLN A 179 4.56 10.58 -8.14
CA GLN A 179 4.84 10.37 -9.58
C GLN A 179 4.43 11.57 -10.45
N LEU A 180 3.50 12.39 -9.96
CA LEU A 180 2.97 13.55 -10.67
C LEU A 180 3.70 14.85 -10.26
N VAL A 181 4.00 14.97 -8.96
CA VAL A 181 4.66 16.15 -8.37
C VAL A 181 5.92 15.68 -7.64
N SER A 182 7.08 15.78 -8.29
CA SER A 182 8.36 15.28 -7.78
C SER A 182 9.15 16.28 -6.94
N LYS A 183 8.79 17.56 -6.94
CA LYS A 183 9.49 18.66 -6.27
C LYS A 183 8.51 19.73 -5.80
N GLY A 184 8.93 20.54 -4.80
CA GLY A 184 8.18 21.72 -4.34
C GLY A 184 7.24 21.46 -3.17
N GLY A 185 7.25 20.25 -2.59
CA GLY A 185 6.51 19.93 -1.36
C GLY A 185 4.99 20.11 -1.50
N MET A 186 4.31 20.27 -0.36
CA MET A 186 2.85 20.42 -0.31
C MET A 186 2.34 21.62 -1.11
N LYS A 187 3.11 22.71 -1.17
CA LYS A 187 2.73 23.90 -1.97
C LYS A 187 2.56 23.55 -3.46
N ALA A 188 3.48 22.75 -4.01
CA ALA A 188 3.38 22.32 -5.41
C ALA A 188 2.24 21.31 -5.61
N ILE A 189 1.94 20.47 -4.63
CA ILE A 189 0.81 19.54 -4.68
C ILE A 189 -0.52 20.30 -4.66
N PHE A 190 -0.69 21.29 -3.79
CA PHE A 190 -1.86 22.14 -3.80
C PHE A 190 -2.06 22.85 -5.15
N ALA A 191 -0.99 23.46 -5.68
CA ALA A 191 -1.04 24.11 -6.99
C ALA A 191 -1.42 23.13 -8.11
N TYR A 192 -0.89 21.90 -8.06
CA TYR A 192 -1.26 20.86 -9.02
C TYR A 192 -2.73 20.44 -8.87
N TYR A 193 -3.22 20.20 -7.65
CA TYR A 193 -4.62 19.82 -7.42
C TYR A 193 -5.59 20.91 -7.82
N GLN A 194 -5.24 22.20 -7.65
CA GLN A 194 -6.02 23.33 -8.16
C GLN A 194 -6.22 23.27 -9.68
N THR A 195 -5.23 22.77 -10.44
CA THR A 195 -5.37 22.59 -11.90
C THR A 195 -6.34 21.48 -12.29
N LEU A 196 -6.62 20.55 -11.37
CA LEU A 196 -7.53 19.41 -11.60
C LEU A 196 -8.99 19.73 -11.22
N GLY A 197 -9.21 20.73 -10.35
CA GLY A 197 -10.54 21.18 -9.94
C GLY A 197 -10.75 21.19 -8.43
N GLN A 198 -11.84 21.83 -7.98
CA GLN A 198 -12.11 22.07 -6.57
C GLN A 198 -12.25 20.76 -5.76
N ASN A 199 -12.88 19.76 -6.31
CA ASN A 199 -13.04 18.44 -5.65
C ASN A 199 -11.69 17.75 -5.30
N PHE A 200 -10.62 18.06 -6.04
CA PHE A 200 -9.27 17.57 -5.71
C PHE A 200 -8.66 18.37 -4.56
N VAL A 201 -8.89 19.68 -4.53
CA VAL A 201 -8.44 20.54 -3.43
C VAL A 201 -9.15 20.14 -2.14
N ASP A 202 -10.47 19.99 -2.17
CA ASP A 202 -11.29 19.58 -1.03
C ASP A 202 -10.80 18.23 -0.47
N ALA A 203 -10.55 17.26 -1.34
CA ALA A 203 -10.04 15.94 -0.93
C ALA A 203 -8.63 16.00 -0.30
N LEU A 204 -7.78 16.95 -0.74
CA LEU A 204 -6.46 17.16 -0.14
C LEU A 204 -6.57 17.83 1.23
N GLU A 205 -7.44 18.80 1.38
CA GLU A 205 -7.72 19.49 2.65
C GLU A 205 -8.34 18.52 3.67
N ASP A 206 -9.34 17.73 3.26
CA ASP A 206 -9.94 16.67 4.06
C ASP A 206 -8.89 15.67 4.55
N MET A 207 -7.97 15.25 3.68
CA MET A 207 -6.87 14.36 4.05
C MET A 207 -5.99 14.97 5.13
N LEU A 208 -5.60 16.24 4.99
CA LEU A 208 -4.73 16.91 5.96
C LEU A 208 -5.39 17.05 7.33
N VAL A 209 -6.67 17.42 7.36
CA VAL A 209 -7.45 17.50 8.60
C VAL A 209 -7.64 16.11 9.22
N PHE A 210 -7.98 15.14 8.41
CA PHE A 210 -8.14 13.75 8.85
C PHE A 210 -6.85 13.19 9.46
N ASP A 211 -5.72 13.33 8.76
CA ASP A 211 -4.42 12.85 9.24
C ASP A 211 -3.99 13.54 10.53
N ALA A 212 -4.31 14.83 10.70
CA ALA A 212 -4.08 15.54 11.96
C ALA A 212 -4.91 14.97 13.11
N ILE A 213 -6.19 14.66 12.88
CA ILE A 213 -7.10 14.10 13.89
C ILE A 213 -6.67 12.70 14.32
N ILE A 214 -6.31 11.83 13.36
CA ILE A 214 -5.87 10.47 13.66
C ILE A 214 -4.38 10.37 14.01
N CYS A 215 -3.65 11.48 14.06
CA CYS A 215 -2.21 11.53 14.30
C CYS A 215 -1.43 10.59 13.36
N ASN A 216 -1.73 10.62 12.07
CA ASN A 216 -1.07 9.79 11.07
C ASN A 216 0.36 10.29 10.82
N THR A 217 1.35 9.48 11.11
CA THR A 217 2.77 9.81 10.98
C THR A 217 3.41 9.31 9.68
N ASP A 218 2.65 8.63 8.80
CA ASP A 218 3.18 7.97 7.61
C ASP A 218 2.45 8.35 6.31
N ARG A 219 1.90 9.57 6.22
CA ARG A 219 1.30 10.08 4.97
C ARG A 219 2.36 10.55 3.99
N HIS A 220 3.14 9.64 3.45
CA HIS A 220 4.11 9.97 2.40
C HIS A 220 3.43 10.03 1.01
N TYR A 221 4.15 10.58 0.01
CA TYR A 221 3.65 10.79 -1.36
C TYR A 221 3.26 9.52 -2.13
N GLY A 222 3.50 8.34 -1.58
CA GLY A 222 3.03 7.06 -2.09
C GLY A 222 1.63 6.67 -1.62
N ASN A 223 1.13 7.28 -0.51
CA ASN A 223 -0.09 6.88 0.20
C ASN A 223 -1.30 7.79 -0.10
N PHE A 224 -1.19 8.69 -1.06
CA PHE A 224 -2.30 9.45 -1.63
C PHE A 224 -1.98 9.86 -3.07
N GLY A 225 -3.01 10.18 -3.85
CA GLY A 225 -2.87 10.50 -5.26
C GLY A 225 -4.20 10.52 -5.99
N VAL A 226 -4.19 10.05 -7.23
CA VAL A 226 -5.35 10.15 -8.11
C VAL A 226 -5.71 8.81 -8.75
N LEU A 227 -6.96 8.66 -9.12
CA LEU A 227 -7.46 7.62 -10.02
C LEU A 227 -7.42 8.12 -11.45
N VAL A 228 -6.94 7.27 -12.35
CA VAL A 228 -6.87 7.51 -13.79
C VAL A 228 -7.80 6.54 -14.50
N ASP A 229 -8.63 7.03 -15.38
CA ASP A 229 -9.44 6.22 -16.29
C ASP A 229 -8.52 5.60 -17.36
N ASN A 230 -8.44 4.27 -17.37
CA ASN A 230 -7.55 3.52 -18.25
C ASN A 230 -7.98 3.55 -19.73
N LYS A 231 -9.23 3.88 -20.01
CA LYS A 231 -9.75 3.97 -21.38
C LYS A 231 -9.40 5.31 -22.03
N THR A 232 -9.51 6.40 -21.27
CA THR A 232 -9.25 7.77 -21.75
C THR A 232 -7.84 8.24 -21.41
N ASN A 233 -7.17 7.57 -20.48
CA ASN A 233 -5.87 7.96 -19.92
C ASN A 233 -5.91 9.37 -19.29
N THR A 234 -7.02 9.71 -18.65
CA THR A 234 -7.24 11.01 -17.98
C THR A 234 -7.46 10.81 -16.49
N ILE A 235 -7.09 11.82 -15.70
CA ILE A 235 -7.35 11.83 -14.26
C ILE A 235 -8.86 11.93 -14.04
N ALA A 236 -9.44 10.99 -13.30
CA ALA A 236 -10.87 10.86 -13.10
C ALA A 236 -11.31 11.39 -11.72
N ALA A 237 -10.57 11.10 -10.65
CA ALA A 237 -10.95 11.48 -9.29
C ALA A 237 -9.74 11.46 -8.33
N PRO A 238 -9.84 12.11 -7.15
CA PRO A 238 -8.94 11.83 -6.04
C PRO A 238 -9.07 10.34 -5.65
N ALA A 239 -7.94 9.70 -5.32
CA ALA A 239 -7.98 8.33 -4.81
C ALA A 239 -8.54 8.32 -3.37
N PRO A 240 -9.27 7.27 -2.95
CA PRO A 240 -9.68 7.13 -1.56
C PRO A 240 -8.45 7.03 -0.66
N LEU A 241 -8.53 7.54 0.57
CA LEU A 241 -7.45 7.47 1.55
C LEU A 241 -7.26 6.04 2.03
N PHE A 242 -6.01 5.63 2.21
CA PHE A 242 -5.63 4.30 2.66
C PHE A 242 -4.31 4.35 3.45
N ASP A 243 -3.92 3.21 4.02
CA ASP A 243 -2.66 3.03 4.77
C ASP A 243 -2.58 3.92 6.02
N HIS A 244 -3.47 3.63 6.99
CA HIS A 244 -3.58 4.34 8.27
C HIS A 244 -2.97 3.54 9.44
N GLY A 245 -2.13 2.54 9.14
CA GLY A 245 -1.55 1.65 10.16
C GLY A 245 -0.73 2.40 11.20
N ASN A 246 -0.04 3.46 10.82
CA ASN A 246 0.78 4.29 11.70
C ASN A 246 0.01 5.50 12.26
N SER A 247 -1.23 5.29 12.68
CA SER A 247 -2.12 6.31 13.24
C SER A 247 -2.57 5.92 14.65
N LEU A 248 -3.26 6.83 15.34
CA LEU A 248 -3.91 6.60 16.63
C LEU A 248 -2.95 5.99 17.66
N PHE A 249 -1.71 6.45 17.68
CA PHE A 249 -0.66 6.00 18.59
C PHE A 249 -0.34 4.50 18.51
N SER A 250 -0.61 3.85 17.38
CA SER A 250 -0.42 2.41 17.21
C SER A 250 1.01 1.91 17.45
N LEU A 251 2.02 2.79 17.37
CA LEU A 251 3.42 2.50 17.66
C LEU A 251 3.80 2.84 19.11
N GLY A 252 2.88 3.36 19.91
CA GLY A 252 3.08 3.63 21.34
C GLY A 252 3.04 2.34 22.14
N GLY A 253 4.02 2.12 23.02
CA GLY A 253 4.03 0.99 23.95
C GLY A 253 2.89 1.05 24.96
N THR A 254 2.52 -0.09 25.54
CA THR A 254 1.48 -0.17 26.60
C THR A 254 1.84 0.62 27.85
N ASP A 255 3.12 0.84 28.10
CA ASP A 255 3.66 1.68 29.15
C ASP A 255 3.26 3.17 29.04
N LEU A 256 2.89 3.62 27.83
CA LEU A 256 2.34 4.96 27.63
C LEU A 256 0.95 5.13 28.23
N TRP A 257 0.15 4.08 28.27
CA TRP A 257 -1.24 4.15 28.74
C TRP A 257 -1.36 4.32 30.25
N ASP A 258 -0.39 3.81 31.00
CA ASP A 258 -0.34 3.88 32.46
C ASP A 258 0.52 5.06 32.98
N ASN A 259 1.10 5.85 32.07
CA ASN A 259 2.00 6.97 32.40
C ASN A 259 1.65 8.21 31.59
N GLN A 260 0.84 9.09 32.17
CA GLN A 260 0.37 10.32 31.52
C GLN A 260 1.53 11.19 31.03
N LYS A 261 2.63 11.30 31.79
CA LYS A 261 3.79 12.10 31.37
C LYS A 261 4.46 11.52 30.11
N ALA A 262 4.67 10.20 30.10
CA ALA A 262 5.26 9.53 28.93
C ALA A 262 4.32 9.64 27.71
N PHE A 263 3.00 9.54 27.91
CA PHE A 263 2.02 9.76 26.86
C PHE A 263 2.07 11.18 26.30
N ASP A 264 2.11 12.21 27.15
CA ASP A 264 2.19 13.60 26.73
C ASP A 264 3.48 13.90 25.98
N GLU A 265 4.61 13.35 26.42
CA GLU A 265 5.90 13.47 25.73
C GLU A 265 5.85 12.81 24.34
N TYR A 266 5.31 11.59 24.26
CA TYR A 266 5.15 10.89 22.99
C TYR A 266 4.18 11.62 22.05
N ALA A 267 3.03 12.07 22.54
CA ALA A 267 2.07 12.84 21.75
C ALA A 267 2.67 14.12 21.17
N ARG A 268 3.51 14.83 21.94
CA ARG A 268 4.24 16.01 21.46
C ARG A 268 5.22 15.71 20.34
N THR A 269 5.81 14.52 20.31
CA THR A 269 6.70 14.11 19.20
C THR A 269 5.94 13.83 17.89
N LEU A 270 4.68 13.42 17.98
CA LEU A 270 3.84 13.13 16.80
C LEU A 270 3.22 14.37 16.18
N LEU A 271 2.79 15.34 16.99
CA LEU A 271 2.16 16.57 16.51
C LEU A 271 3.02 17.38 15.51
N PRO A 272 4.34 17.58 15.75
CA PRO A 272 5.20 18.26 14.78
C PRO A 272 5.36 17.49 13.47
N LEU A 273 5.33 16.15 13.49
CA LEU A 273 5.45 15.32 12.29
C LEU A 273 4.22 15.46 11.38
N ALA A 274 3.04 15.57 11.95
CA ALA A 274 1.80 15.81 11.20
C ALA A 274 1.77 17.20 10.50
N TYR A 275 2.56 18.16 11.00
CA TYR A 275 2.64 19.53 10.46
C TYR A 275 4.00 19.88 9.87
N SER A 276 4.97 18.97 9.85
CA SER A 276 6.33 19.28 9.38
C SER A 276 6.44 19.26 7.86
N SER A 277 7.46 19.98 7.35
CA SER A 277 7.81 19.95 5.92
C SER A 277 8.27 18.58 5.41
N GLU A 278 8.44 17.59 6.29
CA GLU A 278 8.74 16.19 5.97
C GLU A 278 7.49 15.40 5.54
N TYR A 279 6.30 15.98 5.67
CA TYR A 279 5.09 15.48 5.08
C TYR A 279 5.32 15.30 3.57
N GLY A 280 5.62 14.08 3.17
CA GLY A 280 5.88 13.76 1.79
C GLY A 280 7.34 13.61 1.39
N SER A 281 8.28 13.42 2.32
CA SER A 281 9.60 12.93 1.92
C SER A 281 9.46 11.58 1.24
N ASN A 282 9.94 11.46 0.01
CA ASN A 282 10.00 10.19 -0.70
C ASN A 282 10.78 9.18 0.15
N PRO A 283 10.25 7.99 0.42
CA PRO A 283 11.06 6.95 1.03
C PRO A 283 12.24 6.67 0.09
N LYS A 284 13.45 6.82 0.62
CA LYS A 284 14.70 6.50 -0.09
C LYS A 284 14.79 5.02 -0.42
#